data_09ff3ebe30d07d2101be4843f0239b8a
#
_entry.id   09ff3ebe30d07d2101be4843f0239b8a
#
_cell.length_a   1.000
_cell.length_b   1.000
_cell.length_c   1.000
_cell.angle_alpha   90.00
_cell.angle_beta   90.00
_cell.angle_gamma   90.00
#
_symmetry.space_group_name_H-M   'P 1'
#
loop_
_entity.id
_entity.type
_entity.pdbx_description
1 polymer ?
#
loop_
_entity_poly.entity_id
_entity_poly.type
_entity_poly.pdbx_seq_one_letter_code
_entity_poly.pdbx_strand_id
1 'polypeptide(L)'
;MSIWRNLIGWRSLGTFMRRLAALTAVLATAGALAFASPSGAATAPLRYVAMGDSYSAASGNIPPDPTAAPQCLRSTVNYPHVIAAKLGAALTDVTCGGADTTDYATGQYPGVAPQLAALAPNTQLVTMTIGGNDSSVFIDSILECGVAGVSTLGQGSPCKDKYGASFDNTIRNTTYPALVAALKSVRAKAPHARVAIIGYPWILPATVGCFPQMPVATGDVPYLRDEQATLNDAVRRAAAATGATYVDMSKVSNGHDACQAIGVRWIEPVLFGTNPVIVHPNPLGESHLAAQTMRVMHLG
;
A
#
# COMPACT_ATOMS: atom_id res chain seq x y z
N MET A 1 57.82 43.33 2.90
CA MET A 1 59.05 42.85 3.51
C MET A 1 59.38 41.56 2.84
N SER A 2 60.21 41.63 1.80
CA SER A 2 61.66 41.38 1.81
C SER A 2 61.95 39.88 1.86
N ILE A 3 62.46 39.24 0.88
CA ILE A 3 63.72 39.27 0.13
C ILE A 3 64.24 37.83 0.28
N TRP A 4 64.71 37.13 -0.69
CA TRP A 4 65.82 37.02 -1.60
C TRP A 4 65.73 35.70 -2.35
N ARG A 5 65.72 35.55 -3.65
CA ARG A 5 66.79 35.72 -4.68
C ARG A 5 68.09 34.94 -4.45
N ASN A 6 68.34 34.14 -5.46
CA ASN A 6 69.65 33.98 -6.22
C ASN A 6 70.21 32.56 -6.07
N LEU A 7 70.94 32.03 -6.96
CA LEU A 7 71.43 32.23 -8.34
C LEU A 7 72.29 30.99 -8.70
N ILE A 8 72.46 30.78 -9.98
CA ILE A 8 73.69 30.33 -10.72
C ILE A 8 73.88 28.81 -10.79
N GLY A 9 74.12 28.16 -11.85
CA GLY A 9 74.42 28.57 -13.22
C GLY A 9 75.35 27.54 -13.89
N TRP A 10 75.22 27.47 -15.16
CA TRP A 10 76.23 27.17 -16.18
C TRP A 10 76.73 25.75 -16.49
N ARG A 11 76.40 25.36 -17.74
CA ARG A 11 77.30 25.06 -18.87
C ARG A 11 78.07 23.73 -18.79
N SER A 12 78.29 23.00 -19.83
CA SER A 12 78.19 23.09 -21.27
C SER A 12 78.84 21.83 -21.86
N LEU A 13 78.58 21.58 -23.15
CA LEU A 13 79.42 20.90 -24.12
C LEU A 13 79.55 19.37 -24.00
N GLY A 14 79.21 18.70 -25.02
CA GLY A 14 79.99 18.16 -26.04
C GLY A 14 79.32 17.26 -27.02
N THR A 15 79.22 17.75 -28.21
CA THR A 15 79.05 17.06 -29.48
C THR A 15 80.02 15.89 -29.61
N PHE A 16 79.62 14.73 -30.08
CA PHE A 16 80.35 14.04 -31.15
C PHE A 16 79.71 12.71 -31.51
N MET A 17 79.53 12.57 -32.80
CA MET A 17 79.60 11.44 -33.69
C MET A 17 78.32 10.62 -33.97
N ARG A 18 77.91 10.87 -35.17
CA ARG A 18 77.18 9.99 -36.11
C ARG A 18 77.83 8.60 -36.25
N ARG A 19 77.04 7.55 -36.29
CA ARG A 19 77.10 6.50 -37.34
C ARG A 19 75.89 5.59 -37.23
N LEU A 20 75.17 5.55 -38.32
CA LEU A 20 74.36 4.47 -38.96
C LEU A 20 74.31 3.11 -38.24
N ALA A 21 73.09 2.67 -37.95
CA ALA A 21 72.66 1.34 -38.29
C ALA A 21 71.12 1.34 -38.47
N ALA A 22 70.73 1.10 -39.68
CA ALA A 22 69.33 0.75 -40.03
C ALA A 22 69.07 -0.66 -39.49
N LEU A 23 67.95 -0.86 -38.80
CA LEU A 23 67.29 -2.15 -38.71
C LEU A 23 65.85 -2.01 -38.18
N THR A 24 64.94 -2.24 -39.07
CA THR A 24 63.59 -2.84 -38.92
C THR A 24 62.71 -2.32 -37.79
N ALA A 25 61.81 -1.40 -38.14
CA ALA A 25 60.59 -1.09 -37.44
C ALA A 25 59.63 -2.29 -37.56
N VAL A 26 59.49 -3.09 -36.52
CA VAL A 26 58.35 -3.98 -36.33
C VAL A 26 57.24 -3.16 -35.67
N LEU A 27 56.26 -2.76 -36.46
CA LEU A 27 55.02 -2.21 -35.97
C LEU A 27 54.26 -3.33 -35.20
N ALA A 28 54.41 -3.33 -33.86
CA ALA A 28 53.47 -4.03 -33.00
C ALA A 28 52.22 -3.17 -32.87
N THR A 29 51.24 -3.34 -33.74
CA THR A 29 49.89 -2.84 -33.52
C THR A 29 49.28 -3.68 -32.41
N ALA A 30 49.44 -3.24 -31.13
CA ALA A 30 48.66 -3.73 -30.05
C ALA A 30 47.21 -3.24 -30.27
N GLY A 31 46.39 -4.08 -30.89
CA GLY A 31 44.97 -3.90 -30.96
C GLY A 31 44.40 -3.91 -29.53
N ALA A 32 44.12 -2.75 -28.99
CA ALA A 32 43.28 -2.63 -27.78
C ALA A 32 41.87 -3.12 -28.13
N LEU A 33 41.62 -4.40 -27.94
CA LEU A 33 40.27 -4.92 -27.84
C LEU A 33 39.63 -4.28 -26.60
N ALA A 34 38.96 -3.14 -26.83
CA ALA A 34 38.03 -2.60 -25.88
C ALA A 34 36.92 -3.63 -25.71
N PHE A 35 37.01 -4.44 -24.66
CA PHE A 35 35.87 -5.20 -24.19
C PHE A 35 34.81 -4.16 -23.70
N ALA A 36 33.90 -3.76 -24.60
CA ALA A 36 32.70 -3.09 -24.26
C ALA A 36 31.95 -4.06 -23.32
N SER A 37 32.04 -3.85 -22.02
CA SER A 37 31.16 -4.51 -21.07
C SER A 37 29.73 -4.28 -21.57
N PRO A 38 28.90 -5.32 -21.73
CA PRO A 38 27.53 -5.10 -22.11
C PRO A 38 26.94 -4.21 -21.01
N SER A 39 26.59 -2.98 -21.36
CA SER A 39 25.79 -2.12 -20.49
C SER A 39 24.52 -2.89 -20.26
N GLY A 40 24.39 -3.55 -19.10
CA GLY A 40 23.17 -4.23 -18.71
C GLY A 40 22.07 -3.18 -18.81
N ALA A 41 21.18 -3.35 -19.80
CA ALA A 41 20.01 -2.49 -19.90
C ALA A 41 19.29 -2.58 -18.56
N ALA A 42 19.26 -1.48 -17.82
CA ALA A 42 18.53 -1.41 -16.57
C ALA A 42 17.10 -1.84 -16.88
N THR A 43 16.64 -2.92 -16.24
CA THR A 43 15.25 -3.38 -16.42
C THR A 43 14.33 -2.25 -16.02
N ALA A 44 13.38 -1.90 -16.90
CA ALA A 44 12.42 -0.85 -16.58
C ALA A 44 11.69 -1.17 -15.27
N PRO A 45 11.45 -0.18 -14.40
CA PRO A 45 10.81 -0.40 -13.11
C PRO A 45 9.42 -1.01 -13.29
N LEU A 46 9.02 -1.87 -12.35
CA LEU A 46 7.71 -2.50 -12.32
C LEU A 46 6.61 -1.43 -12.31
N ARG A 47 5.70 -1.45 -13.28
CA ARG A 47 4.55 -0.52 -13.32
C ARG A 47 3.48 -1.00 -12.35
N TYR A 48 3.35 -0.30 -11.24
CA TYR A 48 2.48 -0.62 -10.13
C TYR A 48 1.40 0.45 -9.97
N VAL A 49 0.14 0.04 -9.95
CA VAL A 49 -1.02 0.91 -9.65
C VAL A 49 -1.63 0.46 -8.33
N ALA A 50 -1.74 1.38 -7.39
CA ALA A 50 -2.47 1.19 -6.14
C ALA A 50 -3.83 1.88 -6.24
N MET A 51 -4.88 1.12 -5.94
CA MET A 51 -6.27 1.53 -5.91
C MET A 51 -6.86 1.27 -4.52
N GLY A 52 -8.08 1.73 -4.31
CA GLY A 52 -8.84 1.33 -3.12
C GLY A 52 -9.21 2.47 -2.20
N ASP A 53 -9.62 2.09 -1.01
CA ASP A 53 -10.22 2.93 0.02
C ASP A 53 -9.22 3.49 1.03
N SER A 54 -9.73 3.89 2.18
CA SER A 54 -8.94 4.49 3.27
C SER A 54 -7.86 3.59 3.86
N TYR A 55 -8.03 2.27 3.82
CA TYR A 55 -7.01 1.31 4.27
C TYR A 55 -5.86 1.23 3.27
N SER A 56 -6.14 1.37 1.97
CA SER A 56 -5.09 1.50 0.95
C SER A 56 -4.43 2.87 0.95
N ALA A 57 -5.17 3.91 1.32
CA ALA A 57 -4.68 5.27 1.39
C ALA A 57 -3.88 5.58 2.67
N ALA A 58 -3.95 4.72 3.69
CA ALA A 58 -3.46 5.00 5.05
C ALA A 58 -4.04 6.29 5.62
N SER A 59 -5.36 6.47 5.49
CA SER A 59 -6.02 7.73 5.79
C SER A 59 -5.72 8.23 7.21
N GLY A 60 -5.28 9.49 7.28
CA GLY A 60 -4.94 10.16 8.54
C GLY A 60 -3.51 9.95 9.02
N ASN A 61 -2.73 9.03 8.47
CA ASN A 61 -1.32 8.88 8.82
C ASN A 61 -0.47 10.05 8.26
N ILE A 62 0.62 10.37 8.96
CA ILE A 62 1.55 11.44 8.61
C ILE A 62 2.82 10.82 7.99
N PRO A 63 3.41 11.43 6.95
CA PRO A 63 2.98 12.66 6.29
C PRO A 63 1.87 12.42 5.24
N PRO A 64 0.99 13.40 5.00
CA PRO A 64 0.03 13.33 3.91
C PRO A 64 0.75 13.33 2.56
N ASP A 65 0.14 12.70 1.56
CA ASP A 65 0.64 12.73 0.19
C ASP A 65 0.27 14.07 -0.48
N PRO A 66 1.26 14.92 -0.81
CA PRO A 66 1.00 16.23 -1.41
C PRO A 66 0.45 16.16 -2.84
N THR A 67 0.51 14.98 -3.49
CA THR A 67 0.00 14.77 -4.85
C THR A 67 -1.46 14.33 -4.88
N ALA A 68 -2.01 13.92 -3.73
CA ALA A 68 -3.40 13.51 -3.61
C ALA A 68 -4.33 14.70 -3.38
N ALA A 69 -5.58 14.59 -3.85
CA ALA A 69 -6.64 15.48 -3.41
C ALA A 69 -6.77 15.40 -1.88
N PRO A 70 -6.83 16.54 -1.14
CA PRO A 70 -6.87 16.52 0.32
C PRO A 70 -8.00 15.67 0.91
N GLN A 71 -9.13 15.58 0.22
CA GLN A 71 -10.29 14.79 0.62
C GLN A 71 -9.99 13.28 0.67
N CYS A 72 -9.02 12.81 -0.11
CA CYS A 72 -8.60 11.42 -0.11
C CYS A 72 -7.82 11.01 1.15
N LEU A 73 -7.34 11.98 1.94
CA LEU A 73 -6.57 11.74 3.16
C LEU A 73 -5.42 10.74 2.99
N ARG A 74 -4.88 10.63 1.76
CA ARG A 74 -3.82 9.67 1.44
C ARG A 74 -2.52 10.06 2.11
N SER A 75 -1.79 9.08 2.59
CA SER A 75 -0.47 9.25 3.19
C SER A 75 0.63 8.59 2.36
N THR A 76 1.84 9.15 2.39
CA THR A 76 3.03 8.56 1.75
C THR A 76 3.60 7.36 2.50
N VAL A 77 3.06 7.02 3.68
CA VAL A 77 3.44 5.81 4.45
C VAL A 77 2.46 4.66 4.29
N ASN A 78 1.55 4.74 3.33
CA ASN A 78 0.62 3.66 3.04
C ASN A 78 1.36 2.42 2.50
N TYR A 79 0.72 1.23 2.61
CA TYR A 79 1.35 -0.02 2.20
C TYR A 79 1.81 -0.04 0.72
N PRO A 80 1.13 0.65 -0.23
CA PRO A 80 1.60 0.73 -1.60
C PRO A 80 2.96 1.42 -1.75
N HIS A 81 3.18 2.52 -1.03
CA HIS A 81 4.49 3.19 -1.03
C HIS A 81 5.58 2.30 -0.43
N VAL A 82 5.27 1.56 0.64
CA VAL A 82 6.21 0.60 1.25
C VAL A 82 6.59 -0.49 0.24
N ILE A 83 5.62 -1.06 -0.47
CA ILE A 83 5.86 -2.07 -1.52
C ILE A 83 6.68 -1.47 -2.65
N ALA A 84 6.29 -0.30 -3.16
CA ALA A 84 6.98 0.36 -4.26
C ALA A 84 8.44 0.64 -3.94
N ALA A 85 8.72 1.16 -2.75
CA ALA A 85 10.08 1.42 -2.29
C ALA A 85 10.95 0.14 -2.23
N LYS A 86 10.37 -0.97 -1.72
CA LYS A 86 11.08 -2.25 -1.63
C LYS A 86 11.37 -2.89 -2.99
N LEU A 87 10.50 -2.67 -3.98
CA LEU A 87 10.64 -3.26 -5.32
C LEU A 87 11.33 -2.33 -6.32
N GLY A 88 11.59 -1.07 -5.97
CA GLY A 88 11.99 -0.06 -6.95
C GLY A 88 10.93 0.13 -8.05
N ALA A 89 9.64 0.00 -7.70
CA ALA A 89 8.55 0.06 -8.64
C ALA A 89 8.14 1.51 -8.98
N ALA A 90 7.69 1.73 -10.21
CA ALA A 90 7.04 2.97 -10.60
C ALA A 90 5.57 2.93 -10.14
N LEU A 91 5.29 3.55 -9.01
CA LEU A 91 3.98 3.59 -8.38
C LEU A 91 3.11 4.71 -8.98
N THR A 92 1.89 4.35 -9.37
CA THR A 92 0.77 5.28 -9.57
C THR A 92 -0.24 5.00 -8.47
N ASP A 93 -0.35 5.89 -7.50
CA ASP A 93 -1.24 5.74 -6.35
C ASP A 93 -2.49 6.59 -6.55
N VAL A 94 -3.65 5.93 -6.69
CA VAL A 94 -4.96 6.57 -6.82
C VAL A 94 -5.90 6.17 -5.69
N THR A 95 -5.36 5.65 -4.59
CA THR A 95 -6.12 5.33 -3.37
C THR A 95 -6.77 6.59 -2.81
N CYS A 96 -7.98 6.46 -2.27
CA CYS A 96 -8.72 7.59 -1.75
C CYS A 96 -9.58 7.17 -0.54
N GLY A 97 -9.47 7.89 0.55
CA GLY A 97 -10.26 7.64 1.76
C GLY A 97 -11.77 7.68 1.47
N GLY A 98 -12.51 6.72 2.00
CA GLY A 98 -13.95 6.62 1.80
C GLY A 98 -14.39 6.05 0.44
N ALA A 99 -13.47 5.66 -0.45
CA ALA A 99 -13.84 5.10 -1.74
C ALA A 99 -14.65 3.81 -1.59
N ASP A 100 -15.68 3.66 -2.41
CA ASP A 100 -16.45 2.44 -2.63
C ASP A 100 -16.22 1.87 -4.04
N THR A 101 -16.84 0.75 -4.37
CA THR A 101 -16.65 0.13 -5.69
C THR A 101 -17.13 0.99 -6.86
N THR A 102 -18.03 1.96 -6.66
CA THR A 102 -18.54 2.87 -7.72
C THR A 102 -17.48 3.90 -8.11
N ASP A 103 -16.57 4.28 -7.20
CA ASP A 103 -15.48 5.23 -7.44
C ASP A 103 -14.39 4.67 -8.38
N TYR A 104 -14.48 3.39 -8.69
CA TYR A 104 -13.66 2.80 -9.74
C TYR A 104 -14.03 3.33 -11.13
N ALA A 105 -15.32 3.52 -11.40
CA ALA A 105 -15.82 3.99 -12.69
C ALA A 105 -16.20 5.48 -12.71
N THR A 106 -16.42 6.08 -11.55
CA THR A 106 -16.80 7.50 -11.39
C THR A 106 -15.78 8.21 -10.49
N GLY A 107 -15.65 9.53 -10.61
CA GLY A 107 -14.80 10.31 -9.72
C GLY A 107 -15.47 10.49 -8.35
N GLN A 108 -14.78 10.18 -7.28
CA GLN A 108 -15.30 10.28 -5.90
C GLN A 108 -15.58 11.73 -5.49
N TYR A 109 -14.74 12.67 -5.93
CA TYR A 109 -14.85 14.08 -5.64
C TYR A 109 -14.65 14.93 -6.90
N PRO A 110 -15.14 16.18 -6.94
CA PRO A 110 -14.82 17.09 -8.04
C PRO A 110 -13.31 17.19 -8.26
N GLY A 111 -12.84 16.92 -9.48
CA GLY A 111 -11.44 16.95 -9.85
C GLY A 111 -10.66 15.67 -9.52
N VAL A 112 -11.26 14.68 -8.88
CA VAL A 112 -10.67 13.33 -8.68
C VAL A 112 -11.14 12.43 -9.81
N ALA A 113 -10.18 11.89 -10.56
CA ALA A 113 -10.50 10.97 -11.66
C ALA A 113 -10.97 9.60 -11.11
N PRO A 114 -11.81 8.87 -11.87
CA PRO A 114 -12.13 7.48 -11.56
C PRO A 114 -10.88 6.65 -11.39
N GLN A 115 -10.82 5.77 -10.39
CA GLN A 115 -9.60 5.01 -10.09
C GLN A 115 -9.17 4.11 -11.26
N LEU A 116 -10.11 3.57 -12.05
CA LEU A 116 -9.82 2.78 -13.25
C LEU A 116 -9.08 3.57 -14.35
N ALA A 117 -9.09 4.89 -14.31
CA ALA A 117 -8.37 5.72 -15.29
C ALA A 117 -6.84 5.60 -15.17
N ALA A 118 -6.34 5.17 -14.00
CA ALA A 118 -4.91 4.94 -13.76
C ALA A 118 -4.40 3.62 -14.39
N LEU A 119 -5.29 2.72 -14.77
CA LEU A 119 -4.92 1.42 -15.32
C LEU A 119 -4.67 1.49 -16.83
N ALA A 120 -3.68 0.74 -17.28
CA ALA A 120 -3.35 0.57 -18.69
C ALA A 120 -3.02 -0.90 -19.01
N PRO A 121 -3.08 -1.34 -20.28
CA PRO A 121 -2.76 -2.71 -20.66
C PRO A 121 -1.35 -3.16 -20.24
N ASN A 122 -0.43 -2.22 -20.07
CA ASN A 122 0.94 -2.47 -19.63
C ASN A 122 1.16 -2.34 -18.12
N THR A 123 0.10 -2.13 -17.31
CA THR A 123 0.16 -2.25 -15.85
C THR A 123 0.55 -3.68 -15.47
N GLN A 124 1.48 -3.83 -14.53
CA GLN A 124 2.05 -5.14 -14.15
C GLN A 124 1.61 -5.61 -12.76
N LEU A 125 1.37 -4.68 -11.86
CA LEU A 125 0.90 -4.97 -10.51
C LEU A 125 -0.25 -4.02 -10.16
N VAL A 126 -1.30 -4.56 -9.54
CA VAL A 126 -2.41 -3.79 -8.97
C VAL A 126 -2.68 -4.31 -7.57
N THR A 127 -2.78 -3.44 -6.59
CA THR A 127 -3.21 -3.81 -5.23
C THR A 127 -4.32 -2.89 -4.73
N MET A 128 -5.20 -3.40 -3.88
CA MET A 128 -6.31 -2.64 -3.33
C MET A 128 -6.88 -3.24 -2.05
N THR A 129 -7.43 -2.42 -1.20
CA THR A 129 -8.53 -2.72 -0.28
C THR A 129 -9.77 -2.01 -0.80
N ILE A 130 -10.92 -2.65 -0.83
CA ILE A 130 -12.19 -2.05 -1.30
C ILE A 130 -13.37 -2.90 -0.84
N GLY A 131 -14.53 -2.29 -0.71
CA GLY A 131 -15.78 -2.92 -0.34
C GLY A 131 -16.26 -2.59 1.07
N GLY A 132 -15.38 -2.10 1.93
CA GLY A 132 -15.77 -1.69 3.29
C GLY A 132 -16.77 -0.54 3.31
N ASN A 133 -16.68 0.38 2.35
CA ASN A 133 -17.58 1.54 2.25
C ASN A 133 -18.83 1.29 1.40
N ASP A 134 -18.90 0.15 0.72
CA ASP A 134 -20.08 -0.20 -0.10
C ASP A 134 -21.32 -0.22 0.76
N SER A 135 -22.34 0.52 0.35
CA SER A 135 -23.61 0.66 1.10
C SER A 135 -23.42 1.19 2.53
N SER A 136 -22.34 1.89 2.82
CA SER A 136 -21.98 2.46 4.14
C SER A 136 -21.89 1.42 5.28
N VAL A 137 -21.87 0.12 4.99
CA VAL A 137 -21.96 -0.95 6.02
C VAL A 137 -20.90 -0.78 7.11
N PHE A 138 -19.66 -0.50 6.72
CA PHE A 138 -18.55 -0.36 7.66
C PHE A 138 -18.72 0.81 8.63
N ILE A 139 -19.04 2.00 8.09
CA ILE A 139 -19.19 3.19 8.94
C ILE A 139 -20.48 3.13 9.76
N ASP A 140 -21.56 2.61 9.17
CA ASP A 140 -22.84 2.48 9.86
C ASP A 140 -22.73 1.51 11.02
N SER A 141 -22.09 0.34 10.85
CA SER A 141 -21.89 -0.60 11.93
C SER A 141 -21.05 -0.03 13.08
N ILE A 142 -19.98 0.71 12.77
CA ILE A 142 -19.13 1.34 13.79
C ILE A 142 -19.90 2.42 14.56
N LEU A 143 -20.58 3.33 13.84
CA LEU A 143 -21.29 4.45 14.48
C LEU A 143 -22.50 3.97 15.24
N GLU A 144 -23.35 3.15 14.63
CA GLU A 144 -24.59 2.68 15.25
C GLU A 144 -24.33 1.76 16.43
N CYS A 145 -23.39 0.81 16.31
CA CYS A 145 -23.02 -0.06 17.41
C CYS A 145 -22.25 0.68 18.49
N GLY A 146 -21.48 1.72 18.12
CA GLY A 146 -20.83 2.61 19.08
C GLY A 146 -21.85 3.38 19.91
N VAL A 147 -22.85 4.00 19.29
CA VAL A 147 -23.94 4.70 19.97
C VAL A 147 -24.72 3.74 20.87
N ALA A 148 -25.08 2.56 20.36
CA ALA A 148 -25.78 1.53 21.13
C ALA A 148 -24.95 1.07 22.34
N GLY A 149 -23.64 0.84 22.17
CA GLY A 149 -22.74 0.47 23.26
C GLY A 149 -22.61 1.54 24.32
N VAL A 150 -22.53 2.82 23.95
CA VAL A 150 -22.52 3.94 24.90
C VAL A 150 -23.83 4.00 25.67
N SER A 151 -24.99 3.85 25.04
CA SER A 151 -26.30 3.92 25.65
C SER A 151 -26.53 2.86 26.74
N THR A 152 -25.82 1.73 26.64
CA THR A 152 -25.89 0.63 27.62
C THR A 152 -24.67 0.56 28.55
N LEU A 153 -23.81 1.57 28.52
CA LEU A 153 -22.54 1.60 29.27
C LEU A 153 -21.66 0.37 28.98
N GLY A 154 -21.67 -0.10 27.75
CA GLY A 154 -20.90 -1.24 27.30
C GLY A 154 -21.49 -2.62 27.64
N GLN A 155 -22.73 -2.69 28.10
CA GLN A 155 -23.36 -3.94 28.51
C GLN A 155 -24.30 -4.51 27.47
N GLY A 156 -24.46 -5.86 27.47
CA GLY A 156 -25.40 -6.56 26.58
C GLY A 156 -24.99 -6.61 25.13
N SER A 157 -26.00 -6.75 24.25
CA SER A 157 -25.84 -6.88 22.79
C SER A 157 -26.81 -5.96 22.03
N PRO A 158 -26.88 -4.65 22.37
CA PRO A 158 -27.92 -3.75 21.86
C PRO A 158 -27.84 -3.57 20.33
N CYS A 159 -26.67 -3.65 19.75
CA CYS A 159 -26.49 -3.54 18.31
C CYS A 159 -26.98 -4.80 17.59
N LYS A 160 -26.56 -5.97 18.01
CA LYS A 160 -27.04 -7.24 17.52
C LYS A 160 -28.56 -7.37 17.62
N ASP A 161 -29.13 -6.97 18.76
CA ASP A 161 -30.57 -7.03 19.02
C ASP A 161 -31.35 -6.12 18.04
N LYS A 162 -30.78 -4.96 17.68
CA LYS A 162 -31.39 -4.00 16.76
C LYS A 162 -31.22 -4.40 15.28
N TYR A 163 -30.03 -4.81 14.87
CA TYR A 163 -29.69 -4.99 13.45
C TYR A 163 -29.71 -6.44 12.98
N GLY A 164 -29.56 -7.41 13.89
CA GLY A 164 -29.60 -8.84 13.55
C GLY A 164 -28.64 -9.19 12.41
N ALA A 165 -29.19 -9.69 11.29
CA ALA A 165 -28.41 -10.08 10.12
C ALA A 165 -28.36 -8.98 9.03
N SER A 166 -28.81 -7.75 9.30
CA SER A 166 -28.97 -6.73 8.23
C SER A 166 -27.64 -6.36 7.57
N PHE A 167 -26.57 -6.15 8.33
CA PHE A 167 -25.25 -5.85 7.79
C PHE A 167 -24.70 -7.00 6.97
N ASP A 168 -24.76 -8.22 7.49
CA ASP A 168 -24.38 -9.43 6.77
C ASP A 168 -25.14 -9.62 5.45
N ASN A 169 -26.44 -9.37 5.46
CA ASN A 169 -27.28 -9.46 4.27
C ASN A 169 -26.89 -8.40 3.22
N THR A 170 -26.58 -7.19 3.63
CA THR A 170 -26.07 -6.13 2.74
C THR A 170 -24.73 -6.53 2.12
N ILE A 171 -23.80 -7.04 2.93
CA ILE A 171 -22.50 -7.51 2.43
C ILE A 171 -22.69 -8.62 1.38
N ARG A 172 -23.52 -9.62 1.68
CA ARG A 172 -23.74 -10.78 0.80
C ARG A 172 -24.48 -10.44 -0.50
N ASN A 173 -25.48 -9.55 -0.42
CA ASN A 173 -26.40 -9.31 -1.51
C ASN A 173 -26.06 -8.06 -2.33
N THR A 174 -25.29 -7.11 -1.78
CA THR A 174 -24.94 -5.85 -2.44
C THR A 174 -23.42 -5.70 -2.62
N THR A 175 -22.65 -5.77 -1.54
CA THR A 175 -21.20 -5.55 -1.60
C THR A 175 -20.48 -6.65 -2.40
N TYR A 176 -20.82 -7.93 -2.18
CA TYR A 176 -20.16 -9.01 -2.92
C TYR A 176 -20.32 -8.91 -4.45
N PRO A 177 -21.53 -8.75 -5.04
CA PRO A 177 -21.63 -8.59 -6.49
C PRO A 177 -20.95 -7.31 -7.00
N ALA A 178 -20.96 -6.22 -6.24
CA ALA A 178 -20.25 -5.00 -6.58
C ALA A 178 -18.73 -5.20 -6.64
N LEU A 179 -18.14 -5.89 -5.66
CA LEU A 179 -16.73 -6.31 -5.65
C LEU A 179 -16.37 -7.14 -6.90
N VAL A 180 -17.22 -8.11 -7.28
CA VAL A 180 -16.99 -8.92 -8.49
C VAL A 180 -16.99 -8.04 -9.74
N ALA A 181 -17.92 -7.09 -9.86
CA ALA A 181 -18.00 -6.17 -10.98
C ALA A 181 -16.77 -5.25 -11.05
N ALA A 182 -16.36 -4.69 -9.92
CA ALA A 182 -15.17 -3.82 -9.82
C ALA A 182 -13.89 -4.57 -10.23
N LEU A 183 -13.67 -5.78 -9.71
CA LEU A 183 -12.49 -6.59 -10.06
C LEU A 183 -12.49 -7.04 -11.53
N LYS A 184 -13.64 -7.34 -12.12
CA LYS A 184 -13.75 -7.58 -13.58
C LYS A 184 -13.33 -6.36 -14.39
N SER A 185 -13.73 -5.16 -13.95
CA SER A 185 -13.34 -3.90 -14.61
C SER A 185 -11.84 -3.65 -14.51
N VAL A 186 -11.21 -3.95 -13.38
CA VAL A 186 -9.74 -3.90 -13.21
C VAL A 186 -9.07 -4.86 -14.19
N ARG A 187 -9.55 -6.10 -14.30
CA ARG A 187 -9.00 -7.10 -15.24
C ARG A 187 -9.16 -6.68 -16.69
N ALA A 188 -10.27 -6.06 -17.04
CA ALA A 188 -10.50 -5.56 -18.40
C ALA A 188 -9.51 -4.43 -18.79
N LYS A 189 -9.17 -3.54 -17.85
CA LYS A 189 -8.24 -2.44 -18.06
C LYS A 189 -6.77 -2.87 -18.00
N ALA A 190 -6.43 -3.85 -17.17
CA ALA A 190 -5.08 -4.34 -16.96
C ALA A 190 -5.02 -5.88 -17.07
N PRO A 191 -5.23 -6.45 -18.28
CA PRO A 191 -5.43 -7.90 -18.47
C PRO A 191 -4.20 -8.75 -18.10
N HIS A 192 -3.01 -8.16 -18.13
CA HIS A 192 -1.76 -8.84 -17.81
C HIS A 192 -1.24 -8.55 -16.41
N ALA A 193 -1.92 -7.71 -15.65
CA ALA A 193 -1.49 -7.35 -14.31
C ALA A 193 -1.67 -8.52 -13.32
N ARG A 194 -0.73 -8.63 -12.40
CA ARG A 194 -0.93 -9.36 -11.16
C ARG A 194 -1.81 -8.50 -10.26
N VAL A 195 -3.00 -8.98 -9.92
CA VAL A 195 -3.99 -8.22 -9.13
C VAL A 195 -4.15 -8.85 -7.77
N ALA A 196 -3.96 -8.06 -6.71
CA ALA A 196 -4.22 -8.46 -5.34
C ALA A 196 -5.34 -7.60 -4.73
N ILE A 197 -6.28 -8.23 -4.07
CA ILE A 197 -7.23 -7.58 -3.17
C ILE A 197 -6.95 -8.06 -1.75
N ILE A 198 -6.80 -7.10 -0.83
CA ILE A 198 -6.37 -7.34 0.54
C ILE A 198 -7.59 -7.30 1.45
N GLY A 199 -7.74 -8.33 2.28
CA GLY A 199 -8.74 -8.37 3.33
C GLY A 199 -8.40 -7.38 4.45
N TYR A 200 -9.43 -6.96 5.18
CA TYR A 200 -9.27 -6.01 6.28
C TYR A 200 -8.70 -6.72 7.52
N PRO A 201 -7.62 -6.19 8.13
CA PRO A 201 -7.13 -6.66 9.42
C PRO A 201 -8.19 -6.44 10.50
N TRP A 202 -8.19 -7.28 11.53
CA TRP A 202 -9.20 -7.22 12.58
C TRP A 202 -9.22 -5.88 13.30
N ILE A 203 -10.42 -5.30 13.43
CA ILE A 203 -10.67 -4.07 14.20
C ILE A 203 -10.90 -4.39 15.67
N LEU A 204 -11.66 -5.46 15.95
CA LEU A 204 -12.01 -5.89 17.30
C LEU A 204 -11.37 -7.25 17.61
N PRO A 205 -11.12 -7.53 18.89
CA PRO A 205 -10.76 -8.87 19.36
C PRO A 205 -11.89 -9.87 19.13
N ALA A 206 -11.60 -11.16 19.30
CA ALA A 206 -12.59 -12.20 19.00
C ALA A 206 -13.80 -12.19 19.96
N THR A 207 -13.58 -11.85 21.25
CA THR A 207 -14.60 -12.05 22.29
C THR A 207 -14.72 -10.88 23.27
N VAL A 208 -13.62 -10.34 23.77
CA VAL A 208 -13.61 -9.33 24.84
C VAL A 208 -13.11 -8.01 24.29
N GLY A 209 -13.99 -7.01 24.23
CA GLY A 209 -13.67 -5.65 23.80
C GLY A 209 -12.96 -4.82 24.87
N CYS A 210 -12.79 -3.54 24.58
CA CYS A 210 -12.08 -2.58 25.43
C CYS A 210 -12.89 -1.29 25.62
N PHE A 211 -14.17 -1.45 26.00
CA PHE A 211 -14.99 -0.29 26.36
C PHE A 211 -14.32 0.53 27.49
N PRO A 212 -14.27 1.85 27.43
CA PRO A 212 -14.86 2.75 26.43
C PRO A 212 -13.93 3.05 25.22
N GLN A 213 -12.72 2.53 25.16
CA GLN A 213 -11.74 2.82 24.10
C GLN A 213 -12.31 2.48 22.71
N MET A 214 -12.90 1.30 22.58
CA MET A 214 -13.85 0.96 21.52
C MET A 214 -15.24 0.94 22.15
N PRO A 215 -16.15 1.89 21.81
CA PRO A 215 -17.42 2.06 22.51
C PRO A 215 -18.47 1.02 22.08
N VAL A 216 -18.05 -0.23 21.97
CA VAL A 216 -18.88 -1.38 21.58
C VAL A 216 -19.26 -2.17 22.84
N ALA A 217 -20.54 -2.53 22.96
CA ALA A 217 -21.02 -3.35 24.07
C ALA A 217 -20.40 -4.74 24.04
N THR A 218 -20.19 -5.35 25.19
CA THR A 218 -19.45 -6.61 25.35
C THR A 218 -20.01 -7.74 24.47
N GLY A 219 -21.34 -7.88 24.39
CA GLY A 219 -21.99 -8.91 23.59
C GLY A 219 -22.02 -8.59 22.08
N ASP A 220 -21.75 -7.33 21.68
CA ASP A 220 -21.65 -6.92 20.29
C ASP A 220 -20.24 -7.11 19.70
N VAL A 221 -19.23 -7.33 20.53
CA VAL A 221 -17.85 -7.55 20.06
C VAL A 221 -17.77 -8.76 19.10
N PRO A 222 -18.23 -9.96 19.48
CA PRO A 222 -18.24 -11.09 18.55
C PRO A 222 -19.17 -10.86 17.34
N TYR A 223 -20.28 -10.17 17.51
CA TYR A 223 -21.20 -9.83 16.43
C TYR A 223 -20.53 -9.00 15.32
N LEU A 224 -19.84 -7.92 15.68
CA LEU A 224 -19.10 -7.08 14.73
C LEU A 224 -17.86 -7.80 14.17
N ARG A 225 -17.25 -8.67 14.95
CA ARG A 225 -16.15 -9.51 14.49
C ARG A 225 -16.62 -10.48 13.39
N ASP A 226 -17.82 -11.08 13.53
CA ASP A 226 -18.43 -11.98 12.55
C ASP A 226 -18.87 -11.21 11.30
N GLU A 227 -19.40 -9.99 11.45
CA GLU A 227 -19.68 -9.10 10.32
C GLU A 227 -18.41 -8.81 9.49
N GLN A 228 -17.32 -8.45 10.14
CA GLN A 228 -16.03 -8.24 9.46
C GLN A 228 -15.53 -9.53 8.79
N ALA A 229 -15.75 -10.69 9.40
CA ALA A 229 -15.46 -11.99 8.77
C ALA A 229 -16.29 -12.20 7.51
N THR A 230 -17.58 -11.82 7.52
CA THR A 230 -18.46 -11.86 6.36
C THR A 230 -17.97 -10.96 5.23
N LEU A 231 -17.51 -9.75 5.54
CA LEU A 231 -16.89 -8.84 4.56
C LEU A 231 -15.61 -9.45 3.97
N ASN A 232 -14.70 -9.94 4.79
CA ASN A 232 -13.49 -10.59 4.33
C ASN A 232 -13.75 -11.84 3.48
N ASP A 233 -14.81 -12.60 3.79
CA ASP A 233 -15.26 -13.73 2.94
C ASP A 233 -15.81 -13.25 1.59
N ALA A 234 -16.57 -12.16 1.55
CA ALA A 234 -17.06 -11.56 0.32
C ALA A 234 -15.88 -11.11 -0.58
N VAL A 235 -14.88 -10.44 -0.01
CA VAL A 235 -13.63 -10.05 -0.70
C VAL A 235 -12.90 -11.29 -1.24
N ARG A 236 -12.72 -12.31 -0.41
CA ARG A 236 -12.07 -13.58 -0.82
C ARG A 236 -12.79 -14.27 -1.97
N ARG A 237 -14.10 -14.34 -1.90
CA ARG A 237 -14.94 -14.95 -2.95
C ARG A 237 -14.92 -14.13 -4.24
N ALA A 238 -14.94 -12.81 -4.15
CA ALA A 238 -14.81 -11.93 -5.31
C ALA A 238 -13.45 -12.08 -6.00
N ALA A 239 -12.38 -12.20 -5.22
CA ALA A 239 -11.06 -12.51 -5.74
C ALA A 239 -11.04 -13.84 -6.51
N ALA A 240 -11.58 -14.90 -5.91
CA ALA A 240 -11.65 -16.21 -6.55
C ALA A 240 -12.49 -16.19 -7.85
N ALA A 241 -13.62 -15.47 -7.87
CA ALA A 241 -14.49 -15.34 -9.02
C ALA A 241 -13.87 -14.56 -10.20
N THR A 242 -12.80 -13.79 -9.95
CA THR A 242 -12.19 -12.89 -10.95
C THR A 242 -10.73 -13.21 -11.25
N GLY A 243 -10.16 -14.25 -10.62
CA GLY A 243 -8.75 -14.60 -10.74
C GLY A 243 -7.79 -13.60 -10.09
N ALA A 244 -8.28 -12.73 -9.21
CA ALA A 244 -7.41 -11.90 -8.35
C ALA A 244 -6.85 -12.74 -7.19
N THR A 245 -5.71 -12.33 -6.65
CA THR A 245 -5.14 -12.95 -5.46
C THR A 245 -5.75 -12.31 -4.21
N TYR A 246 -6.34 -13.10 -3.35
CA TYR A 246 -6.77 -12.64 -2.02
C TYR A 246 -5.59 -12.64 -1.05
N VAL A 247 -5.34 -11.51 -0.41
CA VAL A 247 -4.35 -11.38 0.66
C VAL A 247 -5.07 -11.46 2.00
N ASP A 248 -5.00 -12.61 2.64
CA ASP A 248 -5.65 -12.85 3.93
C ASP A 248 -4.89 -12.16 5.06
N MET A 249 -5.55 -11.19 5.69
CA MET A 249 -5.04 -10.49 6.87
C MET A 249 -5.54 -11.10 8.19
N SER A 250 -6.56 -11.97 8.17
CA SER A 250 -7.24 -12.43 9.37
C SER A 250 -6.32 -13.16 10.35
N LYS A 251 -5.45 -14.04 9.85
CA LYS A 251 -4.52 -14.79 10.72
C LYS A 251 -3.41 -13.92 11.28
N VAL A 252 -2.84 -13.06 10.44
CA VAL A 252 -1.66 -12.26 10.82
C VAL A 252 -2.00 -11.06 11.68
N SER A 253 -3.24 -10.56 11.62
CA SER A 253 -3.71 -9.43 12.44
C SER A 253 -4.36 -9.86 13.76
N ASN A 254 -4.45 -11.16 14.03
CA ASN A 254 -5.02 -11.62 15.29
C ASN A 254 -4.14 -11.19 16.47
N GLY A 255 -4.73 -10.51 17.47
CA GLY A 255 -4.00 -9.92 18.59
C GLY A 255 -3.35 -8.56 18.27
N HIS A 256 -3.70 -7.93 17.14
CA HIS A 256 -3.25 -6.60 16.73
C HIS A 256 -4.41 -5.62 16.47
N ASP A 257 -5.58 -5.93 17.02
CA ASP A 257 -6.80 -5.13 16.94
C ASP A 257 -6.70 -3.81 17.72
N ALA A 258 -7.75 -2.98 17.63
CA ALA A 258 -7.80 -1.66 18.23
C ALA A 258 -7.80 -1.67 19.76
N CYS A 259 -8.01 -2.81 20.42
CA CYS A 259 -7.96 -2.96 21.87
C CYS A 259 -6.54 -3.21 22.40
N GLN A 260 -5.57 -3.40 21.54
CA GLN A 260 -4.19 -3.66 21.97
C GLN A 260 -3.45 -2.37 22.34
N ALA A 261 -2.36 -2.51 23.06
CA ALA A 261 -1.50 -1.40 23.44
C ALA A 261 -0.85 -0.73 22.21
N ILE A 262 -0.46 0.53 22.35
CA ILE A 262 0.38 1.25 21.36
C ILE A 262 1.66 0.43 21.11
N GLY A 263 2.03 0.29 19.86
CA GLY A 263 3.18 -0.55 19.43
C GLY A 263 2.84 -2.03 19.20
N VAL A 264 1.66 -2.49 19.64
CA VAL A 264 1.13 -3.82 19.34
C VAL A 264 -0.03 -3.76 18.35
N ARG A 265 -0.95 -2.79 18.55
CA ARG A 265 -2.10 -2.59 17.68
C ARG A 265 -1.70 -2.12 16.30
N TRP A 266 -2.38 -2.61 15.29
CA TRP A 266 -2.27 -2.16 13.90
C TRP A 266 -3.41 -1.21 13.52
N ILE A 267 -4.52 -1.31 14.23
CA ILE A 267 -5.73 -0.50 14.02
C ILE A 267 -5.89 0.46 15.20
N GLU A 268 -6.13 1.72 14.88
CA GLU A 268 -6.37 2.73 15.91
C GLU A 268 -7.80 2.67 16.45
N PRO A 269 -8.00 2.86 17.75
CA PRO A 269 -9.33 2.84 18.34
C PRO A 269 -10.12 4.12 18.07
N VAL A 270 -11.41 4.10 18.49
CA VAL A 270 -12.28 5.28 18.44
C VAL A 270 -11.81 6.37 19.42
N LEU A 271 -11.45 5.98 20.65
CA LEU A 271 -10.92 6.91 21.66
C LEU A 271 -9.46 6.61 21.95
N PHE A 272 -8.69 7.65 22.21
CA PHE A 272 -7.27 7.56 22.57
C PHE A 272 -6.39 6.97 21.45
N GLY A 273 -6.83 7.11 20.19
CA GLY A 273 -6.03 6.77 19.01
C GLY A 273 -4.91 7.79 18.75
N THR A 274 -3.90 7.37 18.02
CA THR A 274 -2.80 8.25 17.56
C THR A 274 -3.02 8.75 16.13
N ASN A 275 -4.02 8.19 15.43
CA ASN A 275 -4.47 8.63 14.11
C ASN A 275 -5.83 9.37 14.26
N PRO A 276 -6.03 10.55 13.67
CA PRO A 276 -7.29 11.27 13.72
C PRO A 276 -8.44 10.54 13.01
N VAL A 277 -8.13 9.62 12.09
CA VAL A 277 -9.13 8.77 11.43
C VAL A 277 -9.28 7.49 12.25
N ILE A 278 -10.39 7.38 12.95
CA ILE A 278 -10.70 6.27 13.86
C ILE A 278 -10.80 4.94 13.11
N VAL A 279 -10.51 3.83 13.80
CA VAL A 279 -10.60 2.43 13.29
C VAL A 279 -9.83 2.15 11.99
N HIS A 280 -8.76 2.91 11.76
CA HIS A 280 -7.89 2.79 10.59
C HIS A 280 -6.51 2.26 10.95
N PRO A 281 -5.80 1.66 9.97
CA PRO A 281 -4.44 1.22 10.18
C PRO A 281 -3.52 2.39 10.54
N ASN A 282 -2.66 2.17 11.53
CA ASN A 282 -1.53 3.05 11.81
C ASN A 282 -0.30 2.66 10.96
N PRO A 283 0.84 3.38 11.02
CA PRO A 283 2.02 3.06 10.21
C PRO A 283 2.55 1.63 10.43
N LEU A 284 2.37 1.06 11.63
CA LEU A 284 2.71 -0.33 11.90
C LEU A 284 1.78 -1.29 11.13
N GLY A 285 0.47 -1.02 11.15
CA GLY A 285 -0.51 -1.76 10.37
C GLY A 285 -0.21 -1.71 8.86
N GLU A 286 0.10 -0.53 8.34
CA GLU A 286 0.48 -0.34 6.93
C GLU A 286 1.71 -1.16 6.54
N SER A 287 2.74 -1.19 7.39
CA SER A 287 3.92 -1.99 7.12
C SER A 287 3.64 -3.50 7.12
N HIS A 288 2.69 -3.96 7.94
CA HIS A 288 2.25 -5.36 7.95
C HIS A 288 1.32 -5.70 6.76
N LEU A 289 0.47 -4.76 6.31
CA LEU A 289 -0.28 -4.90 5.06
C LEU A 289 0.68 -5.08 3.89
N ALA A 290 1.73 -4.26 3.81
CA ALA A 290 2.77 -4.38 2.80
C ALA A 290 3.49 -5.74 2.86
N ALA A 291 3.97 -6.12 4.04
CA ALA A 291 4.72 -7.36 4.23
C ALA A 291 3.89 -8.60 3.86
N GLN A 292 2.63 -8.65 4.30
CA GLN A 292 1.73 -9.75 3.98
C GLN A 292 1.39 -9.80 2.49
N THR A 293 1.15 -8.65 1.87
CA THR A 293 0.90 -8.55 0.42
C THR A 293 2.10 -9.05 -0.38
N MET A 294 3.31 -8.60 -0.03
CA MET A 294 4.53 -9.06 -0.69
C MET A 294 4.72 -10.57 -0.54
N ARG A 295 4.49 -11.10 0.67
CA ARG A 295 4.62 -12.54 0.94
C ARG A 295 3.64 -13.36 0.10
N VAL A 296 2.35 -12.99 0.08
CA VAL A 296 1.30 -13.73 -0.63
C VAL A 296 1.46 -13.63 -2.14
N MET A 297 1.90 -12.48 -2.62
CA MET A 297 2.12 -12.20 -4.03
C MET A 297 3.50 -12.67 -4.52
N HIS A 298 4.37 -13.19 -3.64
CA HIS A 298 5.76 -13.53 -3.96
C HIS A 298 6.46 -12.38 -4.69
N LEU A 299 6.52 -11.21 -4.03
CA LEU A 299 7.16 -9.99 -4.51
C LEU A 299 8.49 -9.76 -3.76
N GLY A 300 9.58 -9.77 -4.45
CA GLY A 300 10.92 -9.52 -3.88
C GLY A 300 11.71 -10.76 -3.65
#